data_1cba4d86fd172039a09d0a990087816b
#
_entry.id   1cba4d86fd172039a09d0a990087816b
#
_cell.length_a   1.000
_cell.length_b   1.000
_cell.length_c   1.000
_cell.angle_alpha   90.00
_cell.angle_beta   90.00
_cell.angle_gamma   90.00
#
_symmetry.space_group_name_H-M   'P 1'
#
loop_
_entity.id
_entity.type
_entity.pdbx_description
1 polymer ?
#
loop_
_entity_poly.entity_id
_entity_poly.type
_entity_poly.pdbx_seq_one_letter_code
_entity_poly.pdbx_strand_id
1 'polypeptide(L)'
;MLDLYRKLIAAYGEETVKLCEKLMKVLSINLGLGQDHLQNAFGGTKDIGACLRVNFYPRCPQPDLTLGLSPHSDPGGMTLLLPDENVSGLQVRKGNEWVTVKPVPNAFIVNVGDQIQVYLSLSLSPFIIIVTIHNKIFHFCCSLIYFGVYCLL
;
A
#
# COMPACT_ATOMS: atom_id res chain seq x y z
N MET A 1 -4.42 28.32 -4.35
CA MET A 1 -4.99 27.10 -3.73
C MET A 1 -4.46 25.83 -4.41
N LEU A 2 -4.60 25.67 -5.73
CA LEU A 2 -4.17 24.48 -6.48
C LEU A 2 -2.66 24.16 -6.31
N ASP A 3 -1.80 25.18 -6.28
CA ASP A 3 -0.35 24.99 -6.11
C ASP A 3 0.04 24.51 -4.71
N LEU A 4 -0.71 24.88 -3.69
CA LEU A 4 -0.51 24.36 -2.33
C LEU A 4 -0.83 22.85 -2.29
N TYR A 5 -1.96 22.43 -2.86
CA TYR A 5 -2.32 21.03 -2.93
C TYR A 5 -1.28 20.20 -3.69
N ARG A 6 -0.79 20.69 -4.84
CA ARG A 6 0.27 20.02 -5.61
C ARG A 6 1.54 19.82 -4.77
N LYS A 7 1.97 20.84 -4.04
CA LYS A 7 3.16 20.76 -3.16
C LYS A 7 2.95 19.76 -2.02
N LEU A 8 1.78 19.75 -1.39
CA LEU A 8 1.48 18.83 -0.31
C LEU A 8 1.42 17.37 -0.79
N ILE A 9 0.78 17.13 -1.94
CA ILE A 9 0.72 15.79 -2.55
C ILE A 9 2.12 15.32 -2.95
N ALA A 10 2.94 16.18 -3.53
CA ALA A 10 4.32 15.84 -3.90
C ALA A 10 5.14 15.48 -2.65
N ALA A 11 5.12 16.32 -1.61
CA ALA A 11 5.82 16.06 -0.35
C ALA A 11 5.34 14.76 0.33
N TYR A 12 4.03 14.50 0.34
CA TYR A 12 3.47 13.25 0.84
C TYR A 12 3.96 12.04 0.03
N GLY A 13 3.98 12.15 -1.29
CA GLY A 13 4.49 11.10 -2.18
C GLY A 13 5.96 10.79 -1.90
N GLU A 14 6.81 11.83 -1.79
CA GLU A 14 8.24 11.67 -1.49
C GLU A 14 8.48 10.96 -0.15
N GLU A 15 7.77 11.35 0.92
CA GLU A 15 7.93 10.72 2.23
C GLU A 15 7.41 9.27 2.23
N THR A 16 6.36 8.99 1.47
CA THR A 16 5.82 7.63 1.34
C THR A 16 6.76 6.73 0.53
N VAL A 17 7.41 7.25 -0.51
CA VAL A 17 8.48 6.55 -1.25
C VAL A 17 9.61 6.18 -0.30
N LYS A 18 10.12 7.11 0.50
CA LYS A 18 11.18 6.84 1.50
C LYS A 18 10.77 5.78 2.52
N LEU A 19 9.50 5.76 2.94
CA LEU A 19 8.98 4.72 3.82
C LEU A 19 9.01 3.35 3.12
N CYS A 20 8.55 3.28 1.88
CA CYS A 20 8.56 2.05 1.09
C CYS A 20 9.98 1.51 0.92
N GLU A 21 10.96 2.36 0.59
CA GLU A 21 12.37 1.97 0.49
C GLU A 21 12.89 1.34 1.79
N LYS A 22 12.55 1.91 2.95
CA LYS A 22 12.91 1.35 4.25
C LYS A 22 12.28 -0.03 4.46
N LEU A 23 11.00 -0.18 4.11
CA LEU A 23 10.30 -1.46 4.24
C LEU A 23 10.87 -2.52 3.30
N MET A 24 11.22 -2.16 2.06
CA MET A 24 11.90 -3.03 1.11
C MET A 24 13.24 -3.54 1.64
N LYS A 25 14.03 -2.67 2.29
CA LYS A 25 15.29 -3.06 2.94
C LYS A 25 15.06 -4.05 4.07
N VAL A 26 14.12 -3.78 4.95
CA VAL A 26 13.77 -4.69 6.06
C VAL A 26 13.31 -6.04 5.53
N LEU A 27 12.45 -6.06 4.53
CA LEU A 27 12.00 -7.30 3.89
C LEU A 27 13.16 -8.07 3.26
N SER A 28 14.07 -7.40 2.53
CA SER A 28 15.24 -8.03 1.95
C SER A 28 16.10 -8.74 3.01
N ILE A 29 16.39 -8.06 4.12
CA ILE A 29 17.18 -8.62 5.23
C ILE A 29 16.46 -9.82 5.86
N ASN A 30 15.15 -9.71 6.12
CA ASN A 30 14.36 -10.80 6.70
C ASN A 30 14.29 -12.05 5.81
N LEU A 31 14.46 -11.87 4.51
CA LEU A 31 14.55 -12.96 3.52
C LEU A 31 15.97 -13.54 3.39
N GLY A 32 16.95 -13.06 4.17
CA GLY A 32 18.35 -13.45 4.04
C GLY A 32 19.04 -12.92 2.79
N LEU A 33 18.47 -11.89 2.16
CA LEU A 33 19.01 -11.25 0.95
C LEU A 33 19.85 -10.01 1.33
N GLY A 34 20.63 -9.51 0.38
CA GLY A 34 21.28 -8.21 0.54
C GLY A 34 20.24 -7.10 0.77
N GLN A 35 20.55 -6.12 1.63
CA GLN A 35 19.60 -5.09 2.06
C GLN A 35 18.89 -4.34 0.92
N ASP A 36 19.58 -4.16 -0.20
CA ASP A 36 19.06 -3.41 -1.36
C ASP A 36 18.52 -4.34 -2.47
N HIS A 37 18.41 -5.65 -2.21
CA HIS A 37 18.05 -6.65 -3.23
C HIS A 37 16.68 -6.38 -3.84
N LEU A 38 15.64 -6.29 -3.00
CA LEU A 38 14.28 -6.01 -3.49
C LEU A 38 14.21 -4.62 -4.15
N GLN A 39 14.84 -3.60 -3.55
CA GLN A 39 14.86 -2.26 -4.12
C GLN A 39 15.47 -2.25 -5.52
N ASN A 40 16.58 -2.95 -5.73
CA ASN A 40 17.24 -3.06 -7.02
C ASN A 40 16.42 -3.84 -8.05
N ALA A 41 15.69 -4.87 -7.61
CA ALA A 41 14.77 -5.62 -8.46
C ALA A 41 13.61 -4.76 -9.00
N PHE A 42 13.25 -3.67 -8.29
CA PHE A 42 12.23 -2.71 -8.69
C PHE A 42 12.79 -1.42 -9.31
N GLY A 43 13.98 -1.46 -9.92
CA GLY A 43 14.58 -0.34 -10.63
C GLY A 43 15.52 0.54 -9.80
N GLY A 44 15.80 0.15 -8.57
CA GLY A 44 16.66 0.90 -7.65
C GLY A 44 16.00 2.19 -7.17
N THR A 45 16.82 3.19 -6.80
CA THR A 45 16.33 4.50 -6.33
C THR A 45 16.05 5.49 -7.45
N LYS A 46 16.50 5.21 -8.68
CA LYS A 46 16.40 6.15 -9.81
C LYS A 46 15.14 5.96 -10.65
N ASP A 47 14.65 4.72 -10.76
CA ASP A 47 13.55 4.35 -11.66
C ASP A 47 12.39 3.72 -10.90
N ILE A 48 12.13 4.20 -9.68
CA ILE A 48 10.98 3.72 -8.89
C ILE A 48 9.68 4.14 -9.58
N GLY A 49 8.94 3.15 -10.06
CA GLY A 49 7.56 3.34 -10.46
C GLY A 49 6.67 3.49 -9.23
N ALA A 50 6.20 4.69 -8.92
CA ALA A 50 5.24 4.93 -7.85
C ALA A 50 3.98 5.59 -8.41
N CYS A 51 2.82 5.13 -7.97
CA CYS A 51 1.54 5.70 -8.34
C CYS A 51 0.73 6.02 -7.08
N LEU A 52 0.29 7.26 -6.94
CA LEU A 52 -0.63 7.67 -5.89
C LEU A 52 -2.06 7.59 -6.43
N ARG A 53 -2.89 6.80 -5.76
CA ARG A 53 -4.32 6.70 -6.05
C ARG A 53 -5.13 7.11 -4.82
N VAL A 54 -6.11 7.98 -5.02
CA VAL A 54 -7.06 8.38 -3.97
C VAL A 54 -8.42 7.78 -4.33
N ASN A 55 -8.97 6.96 -3.45
CA ASN A 55 -10.29 6.38 -3.59
C ASN A 55 -11.27 7.10 -2.66
N PHE A 56 -12.40 7.51 -3.20
CA PHE A 56 -13.49 8.07 -2.44
C PHE A 56 -14.72 7.16 -2.56
N TYR A 57 -15.23 6.71 -1.42
CA TYR A 57 -16.42 5.86 -1.34
C TYR A 57 -17.56 6.67 -0.70
N PRO A 58 -18.48 7.23 -1.49
CA PRO A 58 -19.63 7.96 -0.96
C PRO A 58 -20.58 7.04 -0.21
N ARG A 59 -21.44 7.62 0.64
CA ARG A 59 -22.49 6.85 1.31
C ARG A 59 -23.36 6.12 0.29
N CYS A 60 -23.44 4.81 0.41
CA CYS A 60 -24.23 3.96 -0.48
C CYS A 60 -25.66 3.78 0.08
N PRO A 61 -26.71 4.04 -0.70
CA PRO A 61 -28.09 3.82 -0.27
C PRO A 61 -28.47 2.34 -0.17
N GLN A 62 -27.74 1.44 -0.86
CA GLN A 62 -27.99 -0.01 -0.88
C GLN A 62 -26.67 -0.77 -0.70
N PRO A 63 -26.05 -0.71 0.50
CA PRO A 63 -24.71 -1.27 0.73
C PRO A 63 -24.66 -2.80 0.54
N ASP A 64 -25.75 -3.51 0.82
CA ASP A 64 -25.81 -4.96 0.69
C ASP A 64 -25.76 -5.46 -0.77
N LEU A 65 -26.03 -4.56 -1.72
CA LEU A 65 -26.03 -4.86 -3.15
C LEU A 65 -24.81 -4.29 -3.90
N THR A 66 -23.89 -3.65 -3.19
CA THR A 66 -22.80 -2.90 -3.83
C THR A 66 -21.47 -3.25 -3.20
N LEU A 67 -20.50 -3.62 -4.04
CA LEU A 67 -19.10 -3.72 -3.63
C LEU A 67 -18.40 -2.38 -3.90
N GLY A 68 -17.66 -1.86 -2.93
CA GLY A 68 -16.85 -0.66 -3.12
C GLY A 68 -15.70 -0.93 -4.11
N LEU A 69 -15.08 -2.10 -4.00
CA LEU A 69 -14.04 -2.60 -4.89
C LEU A 69 -14.15 -4.13 -4.97
N SER A 70 -13.99 -4.68 -6.16
CA SER A 70 -13.99 -6.12 -6.34
C SER A 70 -12.74 -6.76 -5.72
N PRO A 71 -12.83 -8.03 -5.24
CA PRO A 71 -11.68 -8.78 -4.79
C PRO A 71 -10.58 -8.83 -5.83
N HIS A 72 -9.35 -8.53 -5.43
CA HIS A 72 -8.16 -8.54 -6.31
C HIS A 72 -6.89 -8.74 -5.47
N SER A 73 -5.78 -9.03 -6.12
CA SER A 73 -4.43 -8.88 -5.60
C SER A 73 -3.80 -7.60 -6.15
N ASP A 74 -2.82 -7.06 -5.44
CA ASP A 74 -2.08 -5.89 -5.91
C ASP A 74 -0.95 -6.35 -6.85
N PRO A 75 -0.90 -5.93 -8.12
CA PRO A 75 0.05 -6.46 -9.09
C PRO A 75 1.48 -5.93 -8.91
N GLY A 76 1.68 -4.90 -8.10
CA GLY A 76 2.99 -4.29 -7.83
C GLY A 76 3.82 -5.03 -6.80
N GLY A 77 4.89 -4.37 -6.33
CA GLY A 77 5.73 -4.90 -5.24
C GLY A 77 5.10 -4.67 -3.87
N MET A 78 4.65 -3.47 -3.60
CA MET A 78 4.11 -3.09 -2.29
C MET A 78 3.05 -1.99 -2.43
N THR A 79 2.03 -2.06 -1.60
CA THR A 79 1.00 -1.03 -1.49
C THR A 79 0.98 -0.48 -0.06
N LEU A 80 1.09 0.83 0.08
CA LEU A 80 0.86 1.53 1.34
C LEU A 80 -0.53 2.16 1.30
N LEU A 81 -1.44 1.62 2.10
CA LEU A 81 -2.81 2.10 2.21
C LEU A 81 -2.97 2.94 3.46
N LEU A 82 -3.33 4.22 3.30
CA LEU A 82 -3.79 5.06 4.39
C LEU A 82 -5.32 4.99 4.44
N PRO A 83 -5.91 4.25 5.38
CA PRO A 83 -7.37 4.11 5.48
C PRO A 83 -7.99 5.32 6.15
N ASP A 84 -9.32 5.47 6.01
CA ASP A 84 -10.10 6.32 6.90
C ASP A 84 -10.03 5.75 8.33
N GLU A 85 -9.85 6.63 9.32
CA GLU A 85 -9.67 6.20 10.72
C GLU A 85 -10.95 5.62 11.35
N ASN A 86 -12.12 5.95 10.80
CA ASN A 86 -13.43 5.63 11.38
C ASN A 86 -14.17 4.53 10.61
N VAL A 87 -13.70 4.18 9.39
CA VAL A 87 -14.41 3.26 8.51
C VAL A 87 -13.56 2.03 8.21
N SER A 88 -14.01 0.86 8.68
CA SER A 88 -13.39 -0.43 8.39
C SER A 88 -13.88 -0.95 7.03
N GLY A 89 -13.30 -0.46 5.94
CA GLY A 89 -13.69 -0.84 4.57
C GLY A 89 -12.83 -1.95 3.96
N LEU A 90 -11.63 -2.20 4.51
CA LEU A 90 -10.72 -3.20 3.97
C LEU A 90 -11.04 -4.59 4.53
N GLN A 91 -11.17 -5.56 3.63
CA GLN A 91 -11.23 -6.98 3.98
C GLN A 91 -10.11 -7.73 3.26
N VAL A 92 -9.56 -8.73 3.92
CA VAL A 92 -8.54 -9.61 3.35
C VAL A 92 -9.01 -11.05 3.40
N ARG A 93 -8.66 -11.81 2.38
CA ARG A 93 -9.02 -13.23 2.31
C ARG A 93 -7.99 -14.08 3.03
N LYS A 94 -8.45 -14.86 4.02
CA LYS A 94 -7.65 -15.88 4.71
C LYS A 94 -8.29 -17.24 4.49
N GLY A 95 -7.72 -18.03 3.60
CA GLY A 95 -8.36 -19.27 3.15
C GLY A 95 -9.70 -18.98 2.45
N ASN A 96 -10.79 -19.47 3.01
CA ASN A 96 -12.15 -19.25 2.47
C ASN A 96 -12.91 -18.12 3.17
N GLU A 97 -12.31 -17.44 4.15
CA GLU A 97 -12.96 -16.41 4.95
C GLU A 97 -12.45 -15.01 4.60
N TRP A 98 -13.34 -14.02 4.69
CA TRP A 98 -13.01 -12.61 4.61
C TRP A 98 -12.83 -12.03 6.02
N VAL A 99 -11.67 -11.49 6.29
CA VAL A 99 -11.33 -10.90 7.59
C VAL A 99 -11.25 -9.38 7.43
N THR A 100 -12.02 -8.66 8.24
CA THR A 100 -11.98 -7.20 8.25
C THR A 100 -10.70 -6.71 8.93
N VAL A 101 -9.97 -5.84 8.24
CA VAL A 101 -8.81 -5.15 8.79
C VAL A 101 -9.28 -3.83 9.39
N LYS A 102 -9.19 -3.72 10.72
CA LYS A 102 -9.56 -2.48 11.42
C LYS A 102 -8.48 -1.42 11.19
N PRO A 103 -8.87 -0.18 10.86
CA PRO A 103 -7.91 0.90 10.79
C PRO A 103 -7.29 1.17 12.16
N VAL A 104 -6.02 1.56 12.15
CA VAL A 104 -5.30 2.02 13.33
C VAL A 104 -4.97 3.49 13.13
N PRO A 105 -5.31 4.39 14.05
CA PRO A 105 -5.04 5.80 13.91
C PRO A 105 -3.55 6.08 13.64
N ASN A 106 -3.26 6.97 12.71
CA ASN A 106 -1.91 7.34 12.28
C ASN A 106 -1.05 6.16 11.78
N ALA A 107 -1.66 5.14 11.17
CA ALA A 107 -0.95 4.00 10.63
C ALA A 107 -1.27 3.76 9.16
N PHE A 108 -0.28 3.26 8.42
CA PHE A 108 -0.51 2.63 7.12
C PHE A 108 -0.77 1.14 7.29
N ILE A 109 -1.65 0.62 6.44
CA ILE A 109 -1.73 -0.81 6.17
C ILE A 109 -0.80 -1.06 4.98
N VAL A 110 0.09 -2.05 5.11
CA VAL A 110 1.05 -2.37 4.05
C VAL A 110 0.72 -3.75 3.49
N ASN A 111 0.42 -3.78 2.19
CA ASN A 111 0.18 -5.00 1.46
C ASN A 111 1.43 -5.36 0.64
N VAL A 112 1.87 -6.59 0.75
CA VAL A 112 2.89 -7.15 -0.15
C VAL A 112 2.18 -7.58 -1.43
N GLY A 113 2.61 -7.03 -2.56
CA GLY A 113 2.01 -7.32 -3.85
C GLY A 113 2.57 -8.56 -4.53
N ASP A 114 1.95 -8.94 -5.67
CA ASP A 114 2.24 -10.18 -6.39
C ASP A 114 3.72 -10.30 -6.79
N GLN A 115 4.37 -9.21 -7.17
CA GLN A 115 5.77 -9.22 -7.59
C GLN A 115 6.73 -9.64 -6.45
N ILE A 116 6.53 -9.13 -5.23
CA ILE A 116 7.33 -9.55 -4.07
C ILE A 116 6.90 -10.96 -3.64
N GLN A 117 5.64 -11.30 -3.73
CA GLN A 117 5.14 -12.62 -3.39
C GLN A 117 5.85 -13.73 -4.18
N VAL A 118 6.16 -13.48 -5.46
CA VAL A 118 6.97 -14.41 -6.28
C VAL A 118 8.37 -14.61 -5.71
N TYR A 119 9.00 -13.56 -5.20
CA TYR A 119 10.32 -13.67 -4.54
C TYR A 119 10.25 -14.44 -3.22
N LEU A 120 9.13 -14.33 -2.49
CA LEU A 120 8.90 -15.01 -1.22
C LEU A 120 8.66 -16.52 -1.38
N SER A 121 8.82 -17.03 -2.61
CA SER A 121 8.57 -18.43 -2.97
C SER A 121 7.26 -18.99 -2.43
N LEU A 122 6.21 -18.88 -3.24
CA LEU A 122 5.08 -19.82 -3.37
C LEU A 122 4.41 -20.39 -2.10
N SER A 123 4.93 -20.16 -0.90
CA SER A 123 4.49 -20.84 0.32
C SER A 123 3.87 -19.92 1.38
N LEU A 124 3.80 -18.62 1.17
CA LEU A 124 3.37 -17.70 2.21
C LEU A 124 2.04 -17.04 1.82
N SER A 125 1.08 -17.11 2.74
CA SER A 125 -0.18 -16.37 2.69
C SER A 125 0.07 -14.86 2.46
N PRO A 126 -0.89 -14.10 1.92
CA PRO A 126 -0.74 -12.66 1.76
C PRO A 126 -0.35 -12.02 3.10
N PHE A 127 0.79 -11.35 3.13
CA PHE A 127 1.27 -10.63 4.31
C PHE A 127 0.67 -9.24 4.35
N ILE A 128 0.03 -8.94 5.47
CA ILE A 128 -0.36 -7.59 5.81
C ILE A 128 0.49 -7.16 7.00
N ILE A 129 1.16 -6.03 6.83
CA ILE A 129 1.94 -5.39 7.87
C ILE A 129 1.26 -4.07 8.23
N ILE A 130 1.01 -3.83 9.51
CA ILE A 130 0.53 -2.53 9.98
C ILE A 130 1.72 -1.73 10.46
N VAL A 131 1.98 -0.60 9.80
CA VAL A 131 3.04 0.34 10.18
C VAL A 131 2.42 1.57 10.82
N THR A 132 2.67 1.77 12.09
CA THR A 132 2.22 2.96 12.81
C THR A 132 3.19 4.12 12.60
N ILE A 133 2.67 5.28 12.20
CA ILE A 133 3.46 6.49 11.98
C ILE A 133 3.10 7.52 13.04
N HIS A 134 4.08 7.99 13.78
CA HIS A 134 3.90 8.94 14.87
C HIS A 134 3.82 10.42 14.46
N ASN A 135 3.60 10.73 13.19
CA ASN A 135 3.51 12.11 12.70
C ASN A 135 2.10 12.50 12.25
N LYS A 136 1.52 13.49 12.97
CA LYS A 136 0.17 14.04 12.76
C LYS A 136 0.09 15.03 11.57
N ILE A 137 0.44 14.66 10.35
CA ILE A 137 0.47 15.68 9.29
C ILE A 137 -0.68 15.58 8.27
N PHE A 138 -1.40 14.49 8.13
CA PHE A 138 -2.40 14.40 7.06
C PHE A 138 -3.73 13.75 7.46
N HIS A 139 -4.79 14.54 7.40
CA HIS A 139 -6.16 14.05 7.28
C HIS A 139 -6.48 13.94 5.79
N PHE A 140 -6.41 12.76 5.23
CA PHE A 140 -6.91 12.48 3.88
C PHE A 140 -7.57 11.11 3.80
N CYS A 141 -8.72 11.08 3.14
CA CYS A 141 -9.49 9.90 2.81
C CYS A 141 -8.65 8.94 1.95
N CYS A 142 -8.59 7.67 2.33
CA CYS A 142 -7.97 6.51 1.66
C CYS A 142 -7.02 6.80 0.49
N SER A 143 -5.74 6.89 0.77
CA SER A 143 -4.71 7.00 -0.28
C SER A 143 -3.99 5.66 -0.44
N LEU A 144 -4.03 5.10 -1.64
CA LEU A 144 -3.28 3.90 -2.02
C LEU A 144 -2.03 4.35 -2.78
N ILE A 145 -0.86 3.99 -2.33
CA ILE A 145 0.38 4.17 -3.10
C ILE A 145 0.88 2.80 -3.52
N TYR A 146 0.88 2.58 -4.82
CA TYR A 146 1.39 1.37 -5.43
C TYR A 146 2.84 1.57 -5.85
N PHE A 147 3.71 0.65 -5.47
CA PHE A 147 5.08 0.55 -5.95
C PHE A 147 5.19 -0.66 -6.86
N GLY A 148 5.61 -0.45 -8.09
CA GLY A 148 5.86 -1.54 -9.02
C GLY A 148 6.35 -1.00 -10.36
N VAL A 149 7.01 -1.84 -11.13
CA VAL A 149 7.30 -1.56 -12.53
C VAL A 149 5.99 -1.80 -13.29
N TYR A 150 5.27 -0.73 -13.63
CA TYR A 150 4.16 -0.83 -14.57
C TYR A 150 4.74 -0.89 -15.98
N CYS A 151 4.73 -2.07 -16.58
CA CYS A 151 4.79 -2.16 -18.04
C CYS A 151 3.42 -1.68 -18.54
N LEU A 152 3.32 -0.46 -19.02
CA LEU A 152 2.18 -0.01 -19.81
C LEU A 152 2.25 -0.78 -21.14
N LEU A 153 1.39 -1.79 -21.30
CA LEU A 153 1.04 -2.36 -22.57
C LEU A 153 0.05 -1.45 -23.29
#